data_40ccb0ed66f66def88ade4837409183d
#
_entry.id   40ccb0ed66f66def88ade4837409183d
#
_cell.length_a   1.000
_cell.length_b   1.000
_cell.length_c   1.000
_cell.angle_alpha   90.00
_cell.angle_beta   90.00
_cell.angle_gamma   90.00
#
_symmetry.space_group_name_H-M   'P 1'
#
loop_
_entity.id
_entity.type
_entity.pdbx_description
1 polymer ?
#
loop_
_entity_poly.entity_id
_entity_poly.type
_entity_poly.pdbx_seq_one_letter_code
_entity_poly.pdbx_strand_id
1 'polypeptide(L)'
;MSEKTRYTDEELEEFKALILEKIELSKRDYEQMMEVLTNRSGNGVDDTMPTYKILEEGSMTQTKEELTRNAARLQKFIQGLQAALVRIENKTYGVCRQTGKLIPKERLRAVPHATLSIEAKLAQK
;
A
#
# COMPACT_ATOMS: atom_id res chain seq x y z
N MET A 1 17.34 32.11 -3.38
CA MET A 1 16.92 30.98 -2.67
C MET A 1 16.50 29.82 -3.56
N SER A 2 17.05 28.72 -3.37
CA SER A 2 16.79 27.62 -4.25
C SER A 2 15.48 26.95 -3.84
N GLU A 3 14.81 26.43 -4.82
CA GLU A 3 13.62 25.67 -4.55
C GLU A 3 13.99 24.34 -3.97
N LYS A 4 13.10 23.86 -3.12
CA LYS A 4 13.28 22.56 -2.53
C LYS A 4 13.00 21.51 -3.59
N THR A 5 14.00 20.71 -3.90
CA THR A 5 13.85 19.67 -4.91
C THR A 5 13.73 18.29 -4.32
N ARG A 6 13.86 18.16 -3.01
CA ARG A 6 13.65 16.88 -2.35
C ARG A 6 13.35 17.16 -0.89
N TYR A 7 12.76 16.18 -0.25
CA TYR A 7 12.45 16.32 1.16
C TYR A 7 13.71 16.17 2.00
N THR A 8 13.70 16.80 3.17
CA THR A 8 14.84 16.70 4.06
C THR A 8 14.94 15.31 4.66
N ASP A 9 16.11 15.01 5.22
CA ASP A 9 16.31 13.72 5.84
C ASP A 9 15.32 13.49 6.97
N GLU A 10 15.01 14.54 7.71
CA GLU A 10 14.02 14.42 8.80
C GLU A 10 12.64 14.10 8.25
N GLU A 11 12.26 14.76 7.19
CA GLU A 11 10.98 14.50 6.57
C GLU A 11 10.93 13.08 6.00
N LEU A 12 12.02 12.64 5.43
CA LEU A 12 12.09 11.29 4.89
C LEU A 12 11.96 10.25 6.00
N GLU A 13 12.52 10.53 7.18
CA GLU A 13 12.39 9.61 8.30
C GLU A 13 10.95 9.49 8.76
N GLU A 14 10.22 10.61 8.76
CA GLU A 14 8.81 10.57 9.11
C GLU A 14 8.03 9.70 8.14
N PHE A 15 8.28 9.88 6.86
CA PHE A 15 7.59 9.08 5.87
C PHE A 15 8.02 7.62 5.95
N LYS A 16 9.26 7.38 6.28
CA LYS A 16 9.75 6.01 6.42
C LYS A 16 8.98 5.28 7.52
N ALA A 17 8.78 5.94 8.66
CA ALA A 17 8.05 5.34 9.76
C ALA A 17 6.61 5.04 9.35
N LEU A 18 5.99 5.98 8.65
CA LEU A 18 4.62 5.79 8.18
C LEU A 18 4.54 4.61 7.20
N ILE A 19 5.48 4.53 6.29
CA ILE A 19 5.48 3.47 5.30
C ILE A 19 5.72 2.11 5.94
N LEU A 20 6.63 2.04 6.89
CA LEU A 20 6.90 0.78 7.57
C LEU A 20 5.66 0.28 8.31
N GLU A 21 4.95 1.19 8.95
CA GLU A 21 3.73 0.82 9.64
C GLU A 21 2.68 0.29 8.66
N LYS A 22 2.54 0.96 7.53
CA LYS A 22 1.57 0.53 6.55
C LYS A 22 1.94 -0.82 5.93
N ILE A 23 3.22 -1.06 5.74
CA ILE A 23 3.67 -2.36 5.25
C ILE A 23 3.29 -3.46 6.22
N GLU A 24 3.52 -3.20 7.50
CA GLU A 24 3.19 -4.19 8.52
C GLU A 24 1.71 -4.53 8.51
N LEU A 25 0.87 -3.49 8.51
CA LEU A 25 -0.57 -3.71 8.52
C LEU A 25 -1.03 -4.40 7.25
N SER A 26 -0.48 -4.00 6.13
CA SER A 26 -0.88 -4.58 4.86
C SER A 26 -0.47 -6.04 4.75
N LYS A 27 0.69 -6.38 5.29
CA LYS A 27 1.11 -7.76 5.28
C LYS A 27 0.20 -8.63 6.13
N ARG A 28 -0.24 -8.12 7.26
CA ARG A 28 -1.18 -8.86 8.09
C ARG A 28 -2.49 -9.10 7.35
N ASP A 29 -2.99 -8.05 6.69
CA ASP A 29 -4.22 -8.19 5.94
C ASP A 29 -4.06 -9.21 4.82
N TYR A 30 -2.93 -9.16 4.14
CA TYR A 30 -2.67 -10.09 3.06
C TYR A 30 -2.62 -11.53 3.57
N GLU A 31 -1.96 -11.74 4.69
CA GLU A 31 -1.87 -13.07 5.26
C GLU A 31 -3.24 -13.61 5.65
N GLN A 32 -4.08 -12.74 6.19
CA GLN A 32 -5.44 -13.15 6.53
C GLN A 32 -6.23 -13.52 5.30
N MET A 33 -6.10 -12.75 4.24
CA MET A 33 -6.79 -13.06 3.00
C MET A 33 -6.32 -14.39 2.43
N MET A 34 -5.02 -14.62 2.46
CA MET A 34 -4.50 -15.88 1.93
C MET A 34 -4.92 -17.06 2.79
N GLU A 35 -5.03 -16.84 4.08
CA GLU A 35 -5.49 -17.90 4.96
C GLU A 35 -6.92 -18.30 4.63
N VAL A 36 -7.78 -17.31 4.42
CA VAL A 36 -9.15 -17.59 4.05
C VAL A 36 -9.21 -18.32 2.71
N LEU A 37 -8.42 -17.87 1.75
CA LEU A 37 -8.40 -18.52 0.45
C LEU A 37 -7.93 -19.96 0.52
N THR A 38 -6.88 -20.18 1.32
CA THR A 38 -6.34 -21.52 1.47
C THR A 38 -7.35 -22.44 2.13
N ASN A 39 -8.01 -21.97 3.15
CA ASN A 39 -8.97 -22.80 3.84
C ASN A 39 -10.19 -23.08 2.99
N ARG A 40 -10.59 -22.12 2.19
CA ARG A 40 -11.72 -22.36 1.29
C ARG A 40 -11.37 -23.38 0.22
N SER A 41 -10.14 -23.32 -0.29
CA SER A 41 -9.72 -24.26 -1.29
C SER A 41 -9.39 -25.59 -0.69
N GLY A 42 -9.01 -25.59 0.56
CA GLY A 42 -8.54 -26.81 1.18
C GLY A 42 -9.68 -27.62 1.69
N ASN A 43 -9.75 -27.78 2.98
CA ASN A 43 -10.70 -28.65 3.56
C ASN A 43 -11.78 -27.99 4.33
N GLY A 44 -11.84 -26.74 4.32
CA GLY A 44 -12.82 -26.08 5.09
C GLY A 44 -12.64 -26.34 6.57
N VAL A 45 -11.45 -26.33 6.99
CA VAL A 45 -11.18 -26.54 8.38
C VAL A 45 -11.80 -25.45 9.22
N ASP A 46 -12.30 -25.81 10.34
CA ASP A 46 -13.07 -24.88 11.14
C ASP A 46 -12.24 -23.92 11.92
N ASP A 47 -10.98 -24.13 12.00
CA ASP A 47 -10.13 -23.37 12.90
C ASP A 47 -10.01 -21.93 12.55
N THR A 48 -10.33 -21.57 11.32
CA THR A 48 -10.22 -20.19 10.90
C THR A 48 -11.55 -19.49 10.92
N MET A 49 -12.47 -20.04 11.62
CA MET A 49 -13.81 -19.49 11.65
C MET A 49 -13.89 -18.02 11.98
N PRO A 50 -13.15 -17.51 12.95
CA PRO A 50 -13.32 -16.09 13.27
C PRO A 50 -13.10 -15.17 12.08
N THR A 51 -12.03 -15.39 11.35
CA THR A 51 -11.76 -14.56 10.18
C THR A 51 -12.79 -14.79 9.10
N TYR A 52 -13.13 -16.03 8.89
CA TYR A 52 -14.11 -16.38 7.89
C TYR A 52 -15.47 -15.74 8.21
N LYS A 53 -15.88 -15.81 9.45
CA LYS A 53 -17.14 -15.23 9.83
C LYS A 53 -17.15 -13.73 9.69
N ILE A 54 -16.05 -13.10 10.04
CA ILE A 54 -15.96 -11.66 9.93
C ILE A 54 -16.16 -11.24 8.48
N LEU A 55 -15.54 -11.97 7.56
CA LEU A 55 -15.70 -11.65 6.16
C LEU A 55 -17.11 -11.84 5.68
N GLU A 56 -17.74 -12.89 6.14
CA GLU A 56 -19.11 -13.15 5.71
C GLU A 56 -20.11 -12.22 6.35
N GLU A 57 -19.94 -11.98 7.63
CA GLU A 57 -20.90 -11.15 8.34
C GLU A 57 -20.67 -9.68 8.13
N GLY A 58 -19.42 -9.32 7.98
CA GLY A 58 -19.06 -7.92 7.90
C GLY A 58 -19.42 -7.28 6.61
N SER A 59 -19.53 -8.06 5.53
CA SER A 59 -19.82 -7.44 4.30
C SER A 59 -20.33 -8.43 3.39
N MET A 60 -20.95 -8.82 3.00
CA MET A 60 -21.38 -9.72 2.02
C MET A 60 -20.39 -10.78 1.80
N THR A 61 -20.84 -11.91 1.46
CA THR A 61 -19.99 -13.02 1.10
C THR A 61 -19.17 -12.67 -0.13
N GLN A 62 -17.88 -12.71 0.02
CA GLN A 62 -17.00 -12.46 -1.11
C GLN A 62 -16.71 -13.75 -1.84
N THR A 63 -16.70 -13.68 -3.15
CA THR A 63 -16.33 -14.84 -3.94
C THR A 63 -14.83 -15.05 -3.85
N LYS A 64 -14.43 -16.26 -4.20
CA LYS A 64 -13.01 -16.58 -4.23
C LYS A 64 -12.28 -15.69 -5.22
N GLU A 65 -12.92 -15.39 -6.35
CA GLU A 65 -12.29 -14.52 -7.34
C GLU A 65 -12.09 -13.12 -6.80
N GLU A 66 -13.07 -12.61 -6.06
CA GLU A 66 -12.93 -11.28 -5.49
C GLU A 66 -11.82 -11.23 -4.46
N LEU A 67 -11.74 -12.23 -3.61
CA LEU A 67 -10.67 -12.31 -2.63
C LEU A 67 -9.31 -12.40 -3.30
N THR A 68 -9.22 -13.18 -4.35
CA THR A 68 -7.97 -13.33 -5.08
C THR A 68 -7.55 -11.99 -5.69
N ARG A 69 -8.50 -11.27 -6.27
CA ARG A 69 -8.18 -9.98 -6.85
C ARG A 69 -7.76 -8.98 -5.78
N ASN A 70 -8.43 -9.00 -4.64
CA ASN A 70 -8.09 -8.08 -3.55
C ASN A 70 -6.72 -8.40 -2.98
N ALA A 71 -6.40 -9.69 -2.87
CA ALA A 71 -5.09 -10.08 -2.38
C ALA A 71 -3.99 -9.65 -3.35
N ALA A 72 -4.25 -9.79 -4.64
CA ALA A 72 -3.27 -9.37 -5.64
C ALA A 72 -3.07 -7.86 -5.60
N ARG A 73 -4.16 -7.12 -5.42
CA ARG A 73 -4.09 -5.67 -5.33
C ARG A 73 -3.29 -5.25 -4.10
N LEU A 74 -3.53 -5.92 -2.99
CA LEU A 74 -2.82 -5.62 -1.76
C LEU A 74 -1.34 -5.94 -1.88
N GLN A 75 -1.01 -7.01 -2.59
CA GLN A 75 0.38 -7.36 -2.81
C GLN A 75 1.09 -6.28 -3.62
N LYS A 76 0.43 -5.75 -4.63
CA LYS A 76 1.00 -4.66 -5.40
C LYS A 76 1.19 -3.42 -4.54
N PHE A 77 0.25 -3.17 -3.65
CA PHE A 77 0.35 -2.03 -2.74
C PHE A 77 1.58 -2.19 -1.84
N ILE A 78 1.78 -3.40 -1.31
CA ILE A 78 2.95 -3.67 -0.48
C ILE A 78 4.23 -3.47 -1.27
N GLN A 79 4.26 -3.95 -2.51
CA GLN A 79 5.43 -3.77 -3.35
C GLN A 79 5.71 -2.29 -3.60
N GLY A 80 4.65 -1.51 -3.80
CA GLY A 80 4.81 -0.08 -3.99
C GLY A 80 5.37 0.59 -2.75
N LEU A 81 4.93 0.15 -1.57
CA LEU A 81 5.45 0.70 -0.33
C LEU A 81 6.93 0.34 -0.16
N GLN A 82 7.30 -0.88 -0.51
CA GLN A 82 8.69 -1.29 -0.42
C GLN A 82 9.56 -0.49 -1.38
N ALA A 83 9.05 -0.24 -2.57
CA ALA A 83 9.77 0.59 -3.52
C ALA A 83 9.93 2.02 -3.00
N ALA A 84 8.92 2.49 -2.26
CA ALA A 84 9.01 3.82 -1.65
C ALA A 84 10.14 3.89 -0.65
N LEU A 85 10.35 2.80 0.11
CA LEU A 85 11.46 2.77 1.05
C LEU A 85 12.80 2.89 0.33
N VAL A 86 12.91 2.25 -0.82
CA VAL A 86 14.14 2.35 -1.61
C VAL A 86 14.37 3.79 -2.05
N ARG A 87 13.29 4.47 -2.44
CA ARG A 87 13.43 5.87 -2.85
C ARG A 87 13.83 6.75 -1.67
N ILE A 88 13.35 6.42 -0.46
CA ILE A 88 13.80 7.15 0.73
C ILE A 88 15.30 6.98 0.93
N GLU A 89 15.80 5.76 0.76
CA GLU A 89 17.22 5.51 0.88
C GLU A 89 18.01 6.31 -0.14
N ASN A 90 17.49 6.42 -1.35
CA ASN A 90 18.13 7.16 -2.41
C ASN A 90 17.84 8.65 -2.35
N LYS A 91 16.99 9.07 -1.41
CA LYS A 91 16.65 10.48 -1.21
C LYS A 91 15.90 11.05 -2.40
N THR A 92 15.17 10.19 -3.10
CA THR A 92 14.32 10.62 -4.21
C THR A 92 12.85 10.48 -3.90
N TYR A 93 12.53 10.06 -2.71
CA TYR A 93 11.13 9.87 -2.31
C TYR A 93 10.40 11.21 -2.33
N GLY A 94 9.14 11.17 -2.79
CA GLY A 94 8.30 12.36 -2.78
C GLY A 94 8.54 13.29 -3.95
N VAL A 95 9.36 12.90 -4.89
CA VAL A 95 9.61 13.70 -6.07
C VAL A 95 8.82 13.11 -7.23
N CYS A 96 8.01 13.94 -7.86
CA CYS A 96 7.20 13.50 -8.99
C CYS A 96 8.11 13.11 -10.14
N ARG A 97 8.01 11.89 -10.60
CA ARG A 97 8.90 11.44 -11.68
C ARG A 97 8.58 12.08 -13.01
N GLN A 98 7.40 12.69 -13.13
CA GLN A 98 7.00 13.32 -14.38
C GLN A 98 7.45 14.78 -14.43
N THR A 99 7.26 15.51 -13.34
CA THR A 99 7.55 16.93 -13.33
C THR A 99 8.82 17.29 -12.59
N GLY A 100 9.34 16.39 -11.77
CA GLY A 100 10.50 16.68 -10.95
C GLY A 100 10.20 17.54 -9.75
N LYS A 101 8.95 17.89 -9.54
CA LYS A 101 8.56 18.71 -8.40
C LYS A 101 8.15 17.83 -7.23
N LEU A 102 8.18 18.41 -6.04
CA LEU A 102 7.81 17.66 -4.86
C LEU A 102 6.32 17.37 -4.86
N ILE A 103 6.00 16.15 -4.48
CA ILE A 103 4.61 15.76 -4.27
C ILE A 103 4.19 16.29 -2.91
N PRO A 104 3.03 16.93 -2.79
CA PRO A 104 2.61 17.48 -1.50
C PRO A 104 2.55 16.42 -0.41
N LYS A 105 2.90 16.82 0.80
CA LYS A 105 2.90 15.90 1.92
C LYS A 105 1.53 15.28 2.16
N GLU A 106 0.48 16.05 1.94
CA GLU A 106 -0.87 15.54 2.14
C GLU A 106 -1.13 14.35 1.23
N ARG A 107 -0.69 14.45 -0.02
CA ARG A 107 -0.88 13.33 -0.94
C ARG A 107 -0.04 12.14 -0.54
N LEU A 108 1.18 12.39 -0.05
CA LEU A 108 2.04 11.30 0.37
C LEU A 108 1.51 10.60 1.62
N ARG A 109 0.84 11.34 2.48
CA ARG A 109 0.21 10.70 3.64
C ARG A 109 -0.96 9.83 3.23
N ALA A 110 -1.70 10.27 2.23
CA ALA A 110 -2.83 9.49 1.74
C ALA A 110 -2.37 8.36 0.83
N VAL A 111 -1.37 8.60 0.01
CA VAL A 111 -0.85 7.61 -0.93
C VAL A 111 0.67 7.57 -0.79
N PRO A 112 1.16 6.87 0.22
CA PRO A 112 2.61 6.90 0.51
C PRO A 112 3.49 6.37 -0.61
N HIS A 113 2.95 5.55 -1.49
CA HIS A 113 3.72 5.00 -2.60
C HIS A 113 3.59 5.81 -3.87
N ALA A 114 3.03 7.02 -3.78
CA ALA A 114 2.81 7.84 -4.97
C ALA A 114 4.13 8.24 -5.60
N THR A 115 4.18 8.20 -6.91
CA THR A 115 5.33 8.64 -7.68
C THR A 115 4.99 9.81 -8.60
N LEU A 116 3.74 10.22 -8.61
CA LEU A 116 3.26 11.31 -9.43
C LEU A 116 2.45 12.27 -8.59
N SER A 117 2.57 13.54 -8.89
CA SER A 117 1.68 14.51 -8.30
C SER A 117 0.28 14.31 -8.87
N ILE A 118 -0.71 14.93 -8.24
CA ILE A 118 -2.07 14.81 -8.75
C ILE A 118 -2.17 15.38 -10.16
N GLU A 119 -1.50 16.48 -10.39
CA GLU A 119 -1.52 17.10 -11.71
C GLU A 119 -0.95 16.18 -12.77
N ALA A 120 0.18 15.55 -12.45
CA ALA A 120 0.81 14.66 -13.41
C ALA A 120 -0.03 13.42 -13.63
N LYS A 121 -0.66 12.91 -12.57
CA LYS A 121 -1.49 11.74 -12.72
C LYS A 121 -2.72 12.02 -13.57
N LEU A 122 -3.32 13.20 -13.39
CA LEU A 122 -4.49 13.56 -14.19
C LEU A 122 -4.13 13.80 -15.65
N ALA A 123 -2.93 14.25 -15.92
CA ALA A 123 -2.47 14.46 -17.28
C ALA A 123 -2.18 13.13 -17.99
N GLN A 124 -1.95 12.09 -17.22
CA GLN A 124 -1.67 10.78 -17.77
C GLN A 124 -2.98 10.09 -18.13
N LYS A 125 -3.09 9.53 -19.28
CA LYS A 125 -4.34 8.86 -19.63
C LYS A 125 -4.16 7.46 -20.06
#